data_85338e032986bc43d23273a68e7775c0
#
_entry.id   85338e032986bc43d23273a68e7775c0
#
_cell.length_a   1.000
_cell.length_b   1.000
_cell.length_c   1.000
_cell.angle_alpha   90.00
_cell.angle_beta   90.00
_cell.angle_gamma   90.00
#
_symmetry.space_group_name_H-M   'P 1'
#
loop_
_entity.id
_entity.type
_entity.pdbx_description
1 polymer ?
#
loop_
_entity_poly.entity_id
_entity_poly.type
_entity_poly.pdbx_seq_one_letter_code
_entity_poly.pdbx_strand_id
1 'polypeptide(L)'
;MIQMGSILDVADNSGARKIAVINPIGGSTGRYARLGDIVTASVKEATPDGTVKKGQVVKAVIVRTRKEYRRKDGSYIRFDRNAAVLVNDQNEPIGTRVFGPVARELRERRFMKIISLAPEVL
;
A
#
# COMPACT_ATOMS: atom_id res chain seq x y z
N MET A 1 4.38 -1.53 11.89
CA MET A 1 3.17 -2.24 11.46
C MET A 1 2.03 -1.27 11.31
N ILE A 2 1.17 -1.54 10.35
CA ILE A 2 0.07 -0.63 10.01
C ILE A 2 -1.18 -1.10 10.73
N GLN A 3 -1.88 -0.18 11.38
CA GLN A 3 -3.09 -0.50 12.14
C GLN A 3 -4.18 0.52 11.83
N MET A 4 -5.37 0.32 12.40
CA MET A 4 -6.49 1.25 12.26
C MET A 4 -6.05 2.65 12.66
N GLY A 5 -6.38 3.63 11.84
CA GLY A 5 -6.02 5.03 12.06
C GLY A 5 -4.66 5.45 11.52
N SER A 6 -3.81 4.51 11.09
CA SER A 6 -2.53 4.87 10.49
C SER A 6 -2.73 5.68 9.21
N ILE A 7 -1.90 6.70 9.04
CA ILE A 7 -1.90 7.52 7.83
C ILE A 7 -0.79 7.04 6.92
N LEU A 8 -1.13 6.74 5.67
CA LEU A 8 -0.19 6.23 4.68
C LEU A 8 -0.08 7.22 3.53
N ASP A 9 1.15 7.35 3.01
CA ASP A 9 1.35 8.03 1.74
C ASP A 9 0.89 7.11 0.61
N VAL A 10 0.39 7.70 -0.47
CA VAL A 10 -0.02 6.94 -1.65
C VAL A 10 1.10 7.03 -2.69
N ALA A 11 1.58 5.87 -3.12
CA ALA A 11 2.76 5.76 -3.99
C ALA A 11 2.37 5.56 -5.46
N ASP A 12 1.22 6.07 -5.88
CA ASP A 12 0.80 5.94 -7.27
C ASP A 12 0.18 7.24 -7.78
N ASN A 13 -0.21 7.24 -9.05
CA ASN A 13 -0.80 8.39 -9.72
C ASN A 13 -2.33 8.31 -9.81
N SER A 14 -2.98 7.62 -8.90
CA SER A 14 -4.45 7.52 -8.85
C SER A 14 -5.13 8.84 -8.48
N GLY A 15 -4.38 9.75 -7.91
CA GLY A 15 -4.92 11.04 -7.45
C GLY A 15 -4.99 11.16 -5.95
N ALA A 16 -5.06 10.08 -5.21
CA ALA A 16 -4.98 10.13 -3.76
C ALA A 16 -3.55 10.41 -3.33
N ARG A 17 -3.38 11.20 -2.28
CA ARG A 17 -2.06 11.53 -1.72
C ARG A 17 -1.86 10.89 -0.36
N LYS A 18 -2.90 10.89 0.48
CA LYS A 18 -2.86 10.27 1.81
C LYS A 18 -4.15 9.53 2.08
N ILE A 19 -4.01 8.40 2.73
CA ILE A 19 -5.15 7.58 3.14
C ILE A 19 -5.01 7.23 4.62
N ALA A 20 -6.15 7.04 5.30
CA ALA A 20 -6.19 6.57 6.68
C ALA A 20 -6.76 5.18 6.71
N VAL A 21 -6.05 4.26 7.35
CA VAL A 21 -6.47 2.86 7.42
C VAL A 21 -7.71 2.71 8.28
N ILE A 22 -8.74 2.06 7.73
CA ILE A 22 -9.94 1.69 8.48
C ILE A 22 -9.70 0.34 9.13
N ASN A 23 -9.36 -0.68 8.34
CA ASN A 23 -9.01 -1.99 8.87
C ASN A 23 -8.22 -2.80 7.85
N PRO A 24 -7.33 -3.69 8.32
CA PRO A 24 -6.69 -4.66 7.43
C PRO A 24 -7.70 -5.71 6.96
N ILE A 25 -7.49 -6.24 5.76
CA ILE A 25 -8.35 -7.27 5.17
C ILE A 25 -7.57 -8.58 5.08
N GLY A 26 -8.25 -9.69 5.37
CA GLY A 26 -7.72 -11.02 5.11
C GLY A 26 -6.70 -11.56 6.08
N GLY A 27 -6.38 -10.83 7.12
CA GLY A 27 -5.52 -11.34 8.17
C GLY A 27 -6.32 -12.10 9.21
N SER A 28 -5.78 -13.20 9.71
CA SER A 28 -6.46 -13.99 10.74
C SER A 28 -6.63 -13.22 12.06
N THR A 29 -5.75 -12.25 12.32
CA THR A 29 -5.79 -11.43 13.53
C THR A 29 -6.44 -10.07 13.31
N GLY A 30 -6.50 -9.57 12.09
CA GLY A 30 -7.19 -8.34 11.70
C GLY A 30 -6.72 -7.03 12.31
N ARG A 31 -5.69 -7.03 13.13
CA ARG A 31 -5.24 -5.81 13.83
C ARG A 31 -4.14 -5.05 13.11
N TYR A 32 -3.21 -5.75 12.48
CA TYR A 32 -2.04 -5.16 11.88
C TYR A 32 -1.88 -5.62 10.44
N ALA A 33 -1.47 -4.70 9.59
CA ALA A 33 -1.11 -5.00 8.21
C ALA A 33 0.40 -4.90 8.04
N ARG A 34 0.94 -5.76 7.20
CA ARG A 34 2.36 -5.84 6.86
C ARG A 34 2.56 -5.58 5.39
N LEU A 35 3.80 -5.62 4.94
CA LEU A 35 4.12 -5.54 3.52
C LEU A 35 3.34 -6.57 2.72
N GLY A 36 2.67 -6.11 1.68
CA GLY A 36 1.86 -6.97 0.83
C GLY A 36 0.45 -7.25 1.31
N ASP A 37 0.06 -6.75 2.47
CA ASP A 37 -1.30 -6.90 2.97
C ASP A 37 -2.22 -5.84 2.36
N ILE A 38 -3.49 -6.18 2.24
CA ILE A 38 -4.53 -5.27 1.74
C ILE A 38 -5.22 -4.63 2.93
N VAL A 39 -5.48 -3.34 2.83
CA VAL A 39 -6.24 -2.60 3.84
C VAL A 39 -7.40 -1.86 3.19
N THR A 40 -8.48 -1.67 3.95
CA THR A 40 -9.53 -0.72 3.61
C THR A 40 -9.15 0.62 4.22
N ALA A 41 -9.26 1.69 3.45
CA ALA A 41 -8.84 3.00 3.90
C ALA A 41 -9.75 4.07 3.35
N SER A 42 -9.75 5.24 4.00
CA SER A 42 -10.45 6.42 3.49
C SER A 42 -9.43 7.42 2.97
N VAL A 43 -9.75 8.08 1.86
CA VAL A 43 -8.86 9.08 1.24
C VAL A 43 -8.95 10.37 2.05
N LYS A 44 -7.81 10.83 2.56
CA LYS A 44 -7.73 12.06 3.36
C LYS A 44 -7.27 13.26 2.55
N GLU A 45 -6.38 13.04 1.59
CA GLU A 45 -5.94 14.08 0.67
C GLU A 45 -5.94 13.52 -0.74
N ALA A 46 -6.45 14.28 -1.69
CA ALA A 46 -6.49 13.89 -3.09
C ALA A 46 -6.33 15.12 -3.98
N THR A 47 -5.80 14.90 -5.20
CA THR A 47 -5.75 15.96 -6.19
C THR A 47 -7.15 16.19 -6.76
N PRO A 48 -7.50 17.43 -7.14
CA PRO A 48 -8.84 17.72 -7.66
C PRO A 48 -9.18 16.93 -8.93
N ASP A 49 -8.19 16.65 -9.77
CA ASP A 49 -8.37 16.00 -11.07
C ASP A 49 -8.15 14.49 -11.03
N GLY A 50 -7.95 13.93 -9.83
CA GLY A 50 -7.65 12.50 -9.70
C GLY A 50 -8.87 11.63 -9.88
N THR A 51 -8.62 10.36 -10.17
CA THR A 51 -9.64 9.31 -10.28
C THR A 51 -10.35 9.09 -8.95
N VAL A 52 -9.64 9.32 -7.85
CA VAL A 52 -10.10 9.07 -6.50
C VAL A 52 -10.36 10.40 -5.80
N LYS A 53 -11.46 10.49 -5.07
CA LYS A 53 -11.89 11.73 -4.39
C LYS A 53 -11.65 11.63 -2.88
N LYS A 54 -11.46 12.80 -2.26
CA LYS A 54 -11.35 12.90 -0.80
C LYS A 54 -12.62 12.34 -0.13
N GLY A 55 -12.43 11.54 0.91
CA GLY A 55 -13.52 10.92 1.65
C GLY A 55 -13.96 9.56 1.10
N GLN A 56 -13.50 9.19 -0.07
CA GLN A 56 -13.84 7.91 -0.68
C GLN A 56 -13.18 6.75 0.09
N VAL A 57 -13.89 5.62 0.20
CA VAL A 57 -13.35 4.40 0.79
C VAL A 57 -12.72 3.56 -0.32
N VAL A 58 -11.47 3.16 -0.10
CA VAL A 58 -10.68 2.46 -1.11
C VAL A 58 -9.97 1.26 -0.49
N LYS A 59 -9.50 0.35 -1.35
CA LYS A 59 -8.57 -0.71 -0.96
C LYS A 59 -7.18 -0.33 -1.38
N ALA A 60 -6.20 -0.71 -0.56
CA ALA A 60 -4.81 -0.43 -0.85
C ALA A 60 -3.92 -1.58 -0.39
N VAL A 61 -2.79 -1.74 -1.07
CA VAL A 61 -1.77 -2.73 -0.73
C VAL A 61 -0.59 -2.01 -0.13
N ILE A 62 -0.11 -2.46 1.02
CA ILE A 62 1.04 -1.87 1.70
C ILE A 62 2.29 -2.23 0.91
N VAL A 63 3.00 -1.22 0.41
CA VAL A 63 4.22 -1.42 -0.40
C VAL A 63 5.49 -1.02 0.35
N ARG A 64 5.39 -0.15 1.35
CA ARG A 64 6.51 0.28 2.18
C ARG A 64 6.06 0.43 3.61
N THR A 65 6.91 0.04 4.56
CA THR A 65 6.67 0.27 5.98
C THR A 65 7.89 0.91 6.63
N ARG A 66 7.66 1.81 7.57
CA ARG A 66 8.72 2.45 8.34
C ARG A 66 9.30 1.49 9.38
N LYS A 67 8.47 0.61 9.92
CA LYS A 67 8.94 -0.43 10.83
C LYS A 67 9.65 -1.51 10.05
N GLU A 68 10.77 -2.00 10.58
CA GLU A 68 11.52 -3.06 9.93
C GLU A 68 10.69 -4.34 9.81
N TYR A 69 10.85 -5.01 8.68
CA TYR A 69 10.21 -6.29 8.37
C TYR A 69 11.30 -7.34 8.27
N ARG A 70 11.17 -8.41 9.07
CA ARG A 70 12.11 -9.52 9.01
C ARG A 70 11.75 -10.45 7.86
N ARG A 71 12.73 -10.69 7.00
CA ARG A 71 12.57 -11.60 5.86
C ARG A 71 12.93 -13.03 6.25
N LYS A 72 12.52 -13.97 5.41
CA LYS A 72 12.75 -15.40 5.65
C LYS A 72 14.22 -15.75 5.75
N ASP A 73 15.08 -15.03 5.05
CA ASP A 73 16.53 -15.25 5.07
C ASP A 73 17.22 -14.62 6.29
N GLY A 74 16.47 -14.01 7.19
CA GLY A 74 17.00 -13.36 8.39
C GLY A 74 17.38 -11.90 8.21
N SER A 75 17.34 -11.38 6.99
CA SER A 75 17.60 -9.96 6.76
C SER A 75 16.37 -9.12 7.12
N TYR A 76 16.59 -7.80 7.25
CA TYR A 76 15.53 -6.85 7.56
C TYR A 76 15.45 -5.81 6.48
N ILE A 77 14.23 -5.32 6.22
CA ILE A 77 14.02 -4.18 5.34
C ILE A 77 13.13 -3.17 6.05
N ARG A 78 13.44 -1.89 5.88
CA ARG A 78 12.59 -0.79 6.31
C ARG A 78 12.71 0.36 5.33
N PHE A 79 11.69 1.17 5.31
CA PHE A 79 11.62 2.36 4.45
C PHE A 79 11.45 3.60 5.32
N ASP A 80 11.61 4.77 4.72
CA ASP A 80 11.49 6.03 5.46
C ASP A 80 10.06 6.34 5.87
N ARG A 81 9.10 5.86 5.11
CA ARG A 81 7.67 6.14 5.32
C ARG A 81 6.83 4.92 5.04
N ASN A 82 5.62 4.93 5.60
CA ASN A 82 4.60 3.96 5.26
C ASN A 82 3.92 4.41 3.98
N ALA A 83 3.80 3.51 3.02
CA ALA A 83 3.17 3.84 1.74
C ALA A 83 2.36 2.68 1.21
N ALA A 84 1.35 3.01 0.42
CA ALA A 84 0.45 2.03 -0.16
C ALA A 84 0.13 2.40 -1.61
N VAL A 85 -0.32 1.41 -2.37
CA VAL A 85 -0.80 1.58 -3.73
C VAL A 85 -2.27 1.19 -3.76
N LEU A 86 -3.11 2.05 -4.33
CA LEU A 86 -4.55 1.80 -4.41
C LEU A 86 -4.84 0.69 -5.42
N VAL A 87 -5.77 -0.19 -5.07
CA VAL A 87 -6.17 -1.31 -5.93
C VAL A 87 -7.68 -1.38 -6.03
N ASN A 88 -8.16 -2.04 -7.09
CA ASN A 88 -9.59 -2.29 -7.27
C ASN A 88 -9.99 -3.62 -6.62
N ASP A 89 -11.24 -4.07 -6.86
CA ASP A 89 -11.75 -5.30 -6.27
C ASP A 89 -11.03 -6.55 -6.76
N GLN A 90 -10.38 -6.50 -7.92
CA GLN A 90 -9.57 -7.58 -8.44
C GLN A 90 -8.10 -7.50 -7.98
N ASN A 91 -7.81 -6.61 -7.03
CA ASN A 91 -6.46 -6.38 -6.50
C ASN A 91 -5.47 -5.91 -7.57
N GLU A 92 -5.98 -5.20 -8.59
CA GLU A 92 -5.16 -4.59 -9.62
C GLU A 92 -4.96 -3.10 -9.31
N PRO A 93 -3.79 -2.52 -9.61
CA PRO A 93 -3.57 -1.10 -9.34
C PRO A 93 -4.53 -0.23 -10.14
N ILE A 94 -5.08 0.78 -9.48
CA ILE A 94 -5.98 1.77 -10.10
C ILE A 94 -5.15 2.71 -10.97
N GLY A 95 -3.99 3.13 -10.47
CA GLY A 95 -3.10 4.01 -11.21
C GLY A 95 -2.29 3.28 -12.26
N THR A 96 -1.64 4.05 -13.13
CA THR A 96 -0.78 3.52 -14.19
C THR A 96 0.69 3.58 -13.85
N ARG A 97 1.07 4.25 -12.75
CA ARG A 97 2.46 4.42 -12.33
C ARG A 97 2.58 4.21 -10.83
N VAL A 98 3.72 3.66 -10.43
CA VAL A 98 4.11 3.52 -9.03
C VAL A 98 5.37 4.33 -8.78
N PHE A 99 5.38 5.13 -7.72
CA PHE A 99 6.48 6.03 -7.38
C PHE A 99 7.34 5.42 -6.27
N GLY A 100 8.64 5.42 -6.48
CA GLY A 100 9.59 4.93 -5.50
C GLY A 100 9.64 3.41 -5.40
N PRO A 101 10.48 2.89 -4.50
CA PRO A 101 10.68 1.45 -4.37
C PRO A 101 9.48 0.76 -3.73
N VAL A 102 9.33 -0.52 -4.04
CA VAL A 102 8.37 -1.40 -3.35
C VAL A 102 9.11 -2.60 -2.79
N ALA A 103 8.54 -3.22 -1.77
CA ALA A 103 9.12 -4.41 -1.18
C ALA A 103 8.87 -5.63 -2.06
N ARG A 104 9.86 -6.50 -2.19
CA ARG A 104 9.74 -7.71 -3.01
C ARG A 104 8.75 -8.73 -2.45
N GLU A 105 8.32 -8.56 -1.22
CA GLU A 105 7.27 -9.40 -0.61
C GLU A 105 5.95 -9.36 -1.39
N LEU A 106 5.72 -8.31 -2.18
CA LEU A 106 4.55 -8.23 -3.04
C LEU A 106 4.51 -9.32 -4.10
N ARG A 107 5.68 -9.79 -4.55
CA ARG A 107 5.77 -10.89 -5.50
C ARG A 107 5.22 -12.19 -4.92
N GLU A 108 5.54 -12.45 -3.65
CA GLU A 108 5.03 -13.62 -2.95
C GLU A 108 3.52 -13.56 -2.75
N ARG A 109 2.97 -12.36 -2.64
CA ARG A 109 1.53 -12.13 -2.48
C ARG A 109 0.80 -11.95 -3.80
N ARG A 110 1.49 -12.19 -4.93
CA ARG A 110 0.94 -12.17 -6.30
C ARG A 110 0.49 -10.80 -6.81
N PHE A 111 1.11 -9.73 -6.34
CA PHE A 111 0.85 -8.39 -6.86
C PHE A 111 1.81 -8.06 -8.00
N MET A 112 1.80 -8.88 -9.02
CA MET A 112 2.77 -8.79 -10.13
C MET A 112 2.63 -7.50 -10.93
N LYS A 113 1.41 -6.97 -11.07
CA LYS A 113 1.21 -5.70 -11.80
C LYS A 113 1.85 -4.54 -11.06
N ILE A 114 1.76 -4.51 -9.73
CA ILE A 114 2.43 -3.49 -8.93
C ILE A 114 3.94 -3.61 -9.08
N ILE A 115 4.46 -4.82 -9.02
CA ILE A 115 5.90 -5.09 -9.21
C ILE A 115 6.36 -4.59 -10.58
N SER A 116 5.59 -4.85 -11.64
CA SER A 116 5.96 -4.45 -12.99
C SER A 116 5.95 -2.93 -13.19
N LEU A 117 5.11 -2.22 -12.45
CA LEU A 117 5.03 -0.76 -12.54
C LEU A 117 6.07 -0.06 -11.66
N ALA A 118 6.62 -0.75 -10.68
CA ALA A 118 7.55 -0.14 -9.74
C ALA A 118 8.91 0.12 -10.38
N PRO A 119 9.51 1.29 -10.13
CA PRO A 119 10.84 1.59 -10.67
C PRO A 119 11.94 0.78 -10.01
N GLU A 120 11.72 0.32 -8.78
CA GLU A 120 12.70 -0.46 -8.03
C GLU A 120 11.99 -1.41 -7.09
N VAL A 121 12.51 -2.63 -6.99
CA VAL A 121 11.97 -3.66 -6.08
C VAL A 121 13.07 -4.05 -5.12
N LEU A 122 12.88 -3.78 -3.86
CA LEU A 122 13.84 -4.05 -2.80
C LEU A 122 13.34 -5.18 -1.90
#